data_a27042242b8ce66eeb6dc97c2c99b71c
#
_entry.id   a27042242b8ce66eeb6dc97c2c99b71c
#
_cell.length_a   1.000
_cell.length_b   1.000
_cell.length_c   1.000
_cell.angle_alpha   90.00
_cell.angle_beta   90.00
_cell.angle_gamma   90.00
#
_symmetry.space_group_name_H-M   'P 1'
#
loop_
_entity.id
_entity.type
_entity.pdbx_description
1 polymer ?
#
loop_
_entity_poly.entity_id
_entity_poly.type
_entity_poly.pdbx_seq_one_letter_code
_entity_poly.pdbx_strand_id
1 'polypeptide(L)'
;MRKLLFQSLFRRPLTEAAPAANDAALAEVATALGRVARRRLGRSLSIREIDAGSCNGCELEIHALNNAYYDVERFGLRFVASPRHADVLMVTGPVTKNMRDALERTYHATPNPKWVVAIGDCARDGGCFAGSYAVVGGVAEVIPVDLHIPGCPPTPTEMLKGLLALMEQADAVAP
;
A
#
# COMPACT_ATOMS: atom_id res chain seq x y z
N MET A 1 19.67 -37.83 -6.94
CA MET A 1 18.69 -37.18 -7.83
C MET A 1 17.64 -38.15 -8.41
N ARG A 2 18.01 -39.26 -9.06
CA ARG A 2 17.02 -40.21 -9.64
C ARG A 2 15.97 -40.74 -8.63
N LYS A 3 16.34 -41.03 -7.38
CA LYS A 3 15.39 -41.49 -6.33
C LYS A 3 14.35 -40.46 -5.97
N LEU A 4 14.69 -39.17 -5.95
CA LEU A 4 13.76 -38.09 -5.63
C LEU A 4 12.73 -37.86 -6.76
N LEU A 5 13.18 -37.98 -8.02
CA LEU A 5 12.30 -37.90 -9.19
C LEU A 5 11.28 -39.04 -9.22
N PHE A 6 11.70 -40.27 -8.93
CA PHE A 6 10.78 -41.40 -8.86
C PHE A 6 9.83 -41.32 -7.66
N GLN A 7 10.28 -40.80 -6.53
CA GLN A 7 9.44 -40.63 -5.35
C GLN A 7 8.37 -39.57 -5.55
N SER A 8 8.64 -38.51 -6.33
CA SER A 8 7.67 -37.46 -6.62
C SER A 8 6.51 -37.91 -7.50
N LEU A 9 6.74 -38.93 -8.36
CA LEU A 9 5.71 -39.54 -9.21
C LEU A 9 4.61 -40.27 -8.43
N PHE A 10 4.93 -40.78 -7.23
CA PHE A 10 4.03 -41.60 -6.40
C PHE A 10 3.58 -40.93 -5.11
N ARG A 11 4.06 -39.69 -4.82
CA ARG A 11 3.65 -38.92 -3.67
C ARG A 11 2.58 -37.92 -4.08
N ARG A 12 1.61 -37.67 -3.19
CA ARG A 12 0.69 -36.57 -3.35
C ARG A 12 1.47 -35.24 -3.36
N PRO A 13 0.99 -34.21 -4.10
CA PRO A 13 1.59 -32.88 -4.04
C PRO A 13 1.77 -32.44 -2.60
N LEU A 14 2.94 -31.90 -2.27
CA LEU A 14 3.23 -31.33 -0.95
C LEU A 14 2.61 -29.93 -0.77
N THR A 15 2.01 -29.41 -1.84
CA THR A 15 1.33 -28.13 -1.85
C THR A 15 -0.11 -28.29 -1.38
N GLU A 16 -0.59 -27.34 -0.59
CA GLU A 16 -2.00 -27.21 -0.26
C GLU A 16 -2.81 -26.88 -1.52
N ALA A 17 -4.10 -27.23 -1.49
CA ALA A 17 -5.00 -26.76 -2.52
C ALA A 17 -4.98 -25.23 -2.54
N ALA A 18 -4.88 -24.64 -3.73
CA ALA A 18 -4.94 -23.19 -3.86
C ALA A 18 -6.24 -22.69 -3.18
N PRO A 19 -6.16 -21.68 -2.30
CA PRO A 19 -7.37 -21.07 -1.75
C PRO A 19 -8.25 -20.62 -2.92
N ALA A 20 -9.57 -20.81 -2.79
CA ALA A 20 -10.51 -20.34 -3.79
C ALA A 20 -10.31 -18.82 -3.96
N ALA A 21 -9.88 -18.42 -5.13
CA ALA A 21 -9.66 -17.01 -5.43
C ALA A 21 -11.02 -16.28 -5.37
N ASN A 22 -11.14 -15.33 -4.45
CA ASN A 22 -12.32 -14.46 -4.39
C ASN A 22 -12.14 -13.27 -5.34
N ASP A 23 -11.86 -13.58 -6.60
CA ASP A 23 -11.54 -12.60 -7.66
C ASP A 23 -12.66 -11.59 -7.87
N ALA A 24 -13.93 -12.02 -7.69
CA ALA A 24 -15.08 -11.14 -7.83
C ALA A 24 -15.09 -10.01 -6.78
N ALA A 25 -14.84 -10.32 -5.51
CA ALA A 25 -14.83 -9.31 -4.46
C ALA A 25 -13.66 -8.32 -4.62
N LEU A 26 -12.50 -8.81 -5.07
CA LEU A 26 -11.34 -7.95 -5.34
C LEU A 26 -11.63 -6.98 -6.49
N ALA A 27 -12.16 -7.50 -7.60
CA ALA A 27 -12.51 -6.70 -8.78
C ALA A 27 -13.59 -5.66 -8.45
N GLU A 28 -14.55 -6.02 -7.59
CA GLU A 28 -15.61 -5.10 -7.13
C GLU A 28 -15.02 -3.93 -6.35
N VAL A 29 -14.15 -4.19 -5.37
CA VAL A 29 -13.49 -3.15 -4.56
C VAL A 29 -12.63 -2.24 -5.44
N ALA A 30 -11.80 -2.80 -6.32
CA ALA A 30 -10.95 -2.03 -7.21
C ALA A 30 -11.77 -1.18 -8.23
N THR A 31 -12.88 -1.73 -8.74
CA THR A 31 -13.81 -1.00 -9.63
C THR A 31 -14.49 0.14 -8.88
N ALA A 32 -14.94 -0.09 -7.64
CA ALA A 32 -15.56 0.94 -6.81
C ALA A 32 -14.57 2.09 -6.54
N LEU A 33 -13.34 1.76 -6.15
CA LEU A 33 -12.28 2.74 -5.91
C LEU A 33 -11.99 3.58 -7.16
N GLY A 34 -11.82 2.95 -8.32
CA GLY A 34 -11.59 3.66 -9.58
C GLY A 34 -12.74 4.57 -9.98
N ARG A 35 -13.99 4.20 -9.67
CA ARG A 35 -15.18 5.01 -9.92
C ARG A 35 -15.20 6.26 -9.02
N VAL A 36 -14.96 6.08 -7.73
CA VAL A 36 -14.92 7.20 -6.76
C VAL A 36 -13.78 8.16 -7.09
N ALA A 37 -12.59 7.63 -7.38
CA ALA A 37 -11.43 8.43 -7.77
C ALA A 37 -11.71 9.27 -9.03
N ARG A 38 -12.30 8.68 -10.09
CA ARG A 38 -12.66 9.42 -11.31
C ARG A 38 -13.71 10.48 -11.07
N ARG A 39 -14.72 10.21 -10.23
CA ARG A 39 -15.76 11.18 -9.90
C ARG A 39 -15.14 12.40 -9.21
N ARG A 40 -14.21 12.17 -8.27
CA ARG A 40 -13.62 13.22 -7.46
C ARG A 40 -12.51 13.99 -8.18
N LEU A 41 -11.62 13.26 -8.86
CA LEU A 41 -10.41 13.85 -9.46
C LEU A 41 -10.55 14.11 -10.96
N GLY A 42 -11.60 13.60 -11.60
CA GLY A 42 -11.75 13.65 -13.06
C GLY A 42 -10.74 12.77 -13.82
N ARG A 43 -9.90 12.00 -13.10
CA ARG A 43 -8.81 11.19 -13.64
C ARG A 43 -8.48 10.00 -12.76
N SER A 44 -7.54 9.15 -13.19
CA SER A 44 -6.99 8.06 -12.40
C SER A 44 -6.31 8.56 -11.13
N LEU A 45 -6.45 7.80 -10.03
CA LEU A 45 -5.76 8.07 -8.78
C LEU A 45 -4.26 7.78 -8.93
N SER A 46 -3.45 8.77 -8.64
CA SER A 46 -1.99 8.68 -8.73
C SER A 46 -1.39 8.50 -7.33
N ILE A 47 -0.63 7.44 -7.15
CA ILE A 47 -0.06 7.04 -5.85
C ILE A 47 1.46 7.17 -5.90
N ARG A 48 2.06 7.80 -4.91
CA ARG A 48 3.50 7.76 -4.66
C ARG A 48 3.77 6.97 -3.40
N GLU A 49 4.51 5.90 -3.55
CA GLU A 49 5.06 5.13 -2.44
C GLU A 49 6.32 5.79 -1.88
N ILE A 50 6.46 5.75 -0.55
CA ILE A 50 7.63 6.27 0.17
C ILE A 50 8.02 5.25 1.23
N ASP A 51 9.18 4.65 1.06
CA ASP A 51 9.84 3.88 2.10
C ASP A 51 10.53 4.82 3.09
N ALA A 52 10.05 4.85 4.34
CA ALA A 52 10.60 5.68 5.41
C ALA A 52 11.62 4.94 6.30
N GLY A 53 11.98 3.71 5.93
CA GLY A 53 12.95 2.86 6.63
C GLY A 53 12.40 1.48 6.97
N SER A 54 11.67 0.88 6.05
CA SER A 54 10.95 -0.37 6.23
C SER A 54 11.85 -1.62 6.17
N CYS A 55 11.25 -2.77 6.48
CA CYS A 55 11.85 -4.10 6.27
C CYS A 55 11.54 -4.70 4.90
N ASN A 56 10.96 -3.94 3.98
CA ASN A 56 10.50 -4.33 2.64
C ASN A 56 9.25 -5.26 2.62
N GLY A 57 8.63 -5.55 3.75
CA GLY A 57 7.42 -6.41 3.79
C GLY A 57 6.22 -5.71 3.15
N CYS A 58 5.93 -4.48 3.56
CA CYS A 58 4.83 -3.70 3.02
C CYS A 58 5.03 -3.35 1.54
N GLU A 59 6.26 -3.05 1.11
CA GLU A 59 6.63 -2.74 -0.26
C GLU A 59 6.37 -3.91 -1.20
N LEU A 60 6.68 -5.14 -0.77
CA LEU A 60 6.40 -6.35 -1.57
C LEU A 60 4.90 -6.53 -1.80
N GLU A 61 4.07 -6.25 -0.81
CA GLU A 61 2.60 -6.29 -0.95
C GLU A 61 2.08 -5.12 -1.80
N ILE A 62 2.70 -3.94 -1.72
CA ILE A 62 2.39 -2.82 -2.62
C ILE A 62 2.78 -3.15 -4.06
N HIS A 63 3.94 -3.77 -4.27
CA HIS A 63 4.37 -4.23 -5.60
C HIS A 63 3.40 -5.27 -6.17
N ALA A 64 2.83 -6.12 -5.32
CA ALA A 64 1.84 -7.10 -5.75
C ALA A 64 0.61 -6.45 -6.38
N LEU A 65 0.22 -5.23 -5.99
CA LEU A 65 -0.89 -4.48 -6.62
C LEU A 65 -0.71 -4.28 -8.12
N ASN A 66 0.53 -4.26 -8.62
CA ASN A 66 0.85 -4.10 -10.05
C ASN A 66 1.10 -5.44 -10.77
N ASN A 67 0.97 -6.57 -10.10
CA ASN A 67 1.13 -7.87 -10.76
C ASN A 67 -0.10 -8.20 -11.63
N ALA A 68 0.02 -9.26 -12.44
CA ALA A 68 -1.06 -9.67 -13.35
C ALA A 68 -2.35 -10.12 -12.66
N TYR A 69 -2.30 -10.46 -11.38
CA TYR A 69 -3.48 -10.85 -10.60
C TYR A 69 -4.30 -9.65 -10.12
N TYR A 70 -3.64 -8.67 -9.49
CA TYR A 70 -4.32 -7.49 -8.97
C TYR A 70 -4.55 -6.44 -10.05
N ASP A 71 -3.55 -6.17 -10.89
CA ASP A 71 -3.59 -5.30 -12.06
C ASP A 71 -4.39 -4.00 -11.82
N VAL A 72 -3.98 -3.24 -10.80
CA VAL A 72 -4.75 -2.08 -10.32
C VAL A 72 -4.81 -0.95 -11.35
N GLU A 73 -3.90 -0.91 -12.33
CA GLU A 73 -3.91 0.10 -13.38
C GLU A 73 -5.16 0.02 -14.27
N ARG A 74 -5.68 -1.18 -14.55
CA ARG A 74 -6.94 -1.34 -15.30
C ARG A 74 -8.14 -0.73 -14.60
N PHE A 75 -8.08 -0.58 -13.27
CA PHE A 75 -9.13 0.05 -12.47
C PHE A 75 -8.93 1.57 -12.30
N GLY A 76 -7.84 2.13 -12.83
CA GLY A 76 -7.56 3.56 -12.79
C GLY A 76 -6.77 4.00 -11.56
N LEU A 77 -5.98 3.11 -10.98
CA LEU A 77 -4.98 3.43 -9.98
C LEU A 77 -3.59 3.28 -10.61
N ARG A 78 -2.70 4.21 -10.38
CA ARG A 78 -1.34 4.13 -10.94
C ARG A 78 -0.29 4.61 -9.95
N PHE A 79 0.85 3.97 -9.95
CA PHE A 79 2.01 4.43 -9.21
C PHE A 79 2.82 5.44 -10.05
N VAL A 80 3.27 6.49 -9.39
CA VAL A 80 4.04 7.58 -10.03
C VAL A 80 5.36 7.79 -9.33
N ALA A 81 6.42 8.04 -10.13
CA ALA A 81 7.76 8.24 -9.60
C ALA A 81 7.95 9.60 -8.92
N SER A 82 7.24 10.64 -9.36
CA SER A 82 7.39 11.98 -8.80
C SER A 82 6.21 12.33 -7.88
N PRO A 83 6.48 12.85 -6.68
CA PRO A 83 5.42 13.31 -5.76
C PRO A 83 4.57 14.43 -6.34
N ARG A 84 5.11 15.20 -7.29
CA ARG A 84 4.36 16.29 -7.96
C ARG A 84 3.18 15.81 -8.80
N HIS A 85 3.12 14.53 -9.09
CA HIS A 85 2.03 13.90 -9.86
C HIS A 85 1.16 13.00 -9.00
N ALA A 86 1.44 12.92 -7.69
CA ALA A 86 0.70 12.08 -6.76
C ALA A 86 -0.50 12.80 -6.14
N ASP A 87 -1.55 12.04 -5.91
CA ASP A 87 -2.72 12.43 -5.11
C ASP A 87 -2.63 11.80 -3.71
N VAL A 88 -2.07 10.60 -3.63
CA VAL A 88 -1.89 9.83 -2.40
C VAL A 88 -0.42 9.53 -2.19
N LEU A 89 0.06 9.78 -0.98
CA LEU A 89 1.34 9.29 -0.48
C LEU A 89 1.09 8.04 0.36
N MET A 90 1.58 6.89 -0.08
CA MET A 90 1.60 5.64 0.69
C MET A 90 2.95 5.53 1.37
N VAL A 91 2.98 5.65 2.69
CA VAL A 91 4.22 5.65 3.48
C VAL A 91 4.34 4.35 4.24
N THR A 92 5.46 3.66 4.08
CA THR A 92 5.78 2.39 4.72
C THR A 92 6.91 2.53 5.73
N GLY A 93 6.98 1.56 6.65
CA GLY A 93 8.01 1.44 7.66
C GLY A 93 7.94 2.50 8.77
N PRO A 94 8.74 2.32 9.83
CA PRO A 94 8.96 3.36 10.81
C PRO A 94 9.75 4.49 10.17
N VAL A 95 9.51 5.73 10.58
CA VAL A 95 10.32 6.83 10.05
C VAL A 95 11.70 6.78 10.69
N THR A 96 12.70 6.48 9.89
CA THR A 96 14.09 6.56 10.33
C THR A 96 14.61 8.01 10.32
N LYS A 97 15.59 8.30 11.14
CA LYS A 97 16.21 9.64 11.20
C LYS A 97 16.79 10.08 9.85
N ASN A 98 17.28 9.12 9.06
CA ASN A 98 17.85 9.40 7.74
C ASN A 98 16.76 9.73 6.69
N MET A 99 15.57 9.16 6.82
CA MET A 99 14.47 9.36 5.86
C MET A 99 13.51 10.48 6.25
N ARG A 100 13.61 11.01 7.46
CA ARG A 100 12.74 12.08 7.95
C ARG A 100 12.66 13.26 6.98
N ASP A 101 13.81 13.85 6.65
CA ASP A 101 13.88 15.00 5.76
C ASP A 101 13.36 14.67 4.35
N ALA A 102 13.63 13.47 3.86
CA ALA A 102 13.13 13.01 2.56
C ALA A 102 11.61 12.89 2.56
N LEU A 103 11.02 12.35 3.63
CA LEU A 103 9.58 12.26 3.82
C LEU A 103 8.92 13.64 3.85
N GLU A 104 9.44 14.56 4.67
CA GLU A 104 8.94 15.95 4.76
C GLU A 104 8.99 16.66 3.40
N ARG A 105 10.14 16.58 2.69
CA ARG A 105 10.30 17.18 1.37
C ARG A 105 9.33 16.59 0.35
N THR A 106 9.11 15.27 0.39
CA THR A 106 8.16 14.60 -0.50
C THR A 106 6.73 15.07 -0.23
N TYR A 107 6.35 15.17 1.04
CA TYR A 107 5.05 15.70 1.44
C TYR A 107 4.82 17.13 0.94
N HIS A 108 5.80 18.02 1.11
CA HIS A 108 5.70 19.39 0.62
C HIS A 108 5.71 19.53 -0.90
N ALA A 109 6.37 18.59 -1.60
CA ALA A 109 6.41 18.57 -3.07
C ALA A 109 5.11 18.02 -3.70
N THR A 110 4.27 17.35 -2.92
CA THR A 110 2.98 16.82 -3.39
C THR A 110 1.94 17.94 -3.40
N PRO A 111 1.25 18.19 -4.53
CA PRO A 111 0.24 19.24 -4.64
C PRO A 111 -1.01 18.93 -3.82
N ASN A 112 -1.79 19.95 -3.50
CA ASN A 112 -3.13 19.79 -2.92
C ASN A 112 -4.19 19.66 -4.02
N PRO A 113 -5.30 18.90 -3.80
CA PRO A 113 -5.55 18.06 -2.62
C PRO A 113 -4.67 16.84 -2.60
N LYS A 114 -4.20 16.44 -1.42
CA LYS A 114 -3.38 15.24 -1.19
C LYS A 114 -3.83 14.49 0.05
N TRP A 115 -3.56 13.19 0.07
CA TRP A 115 -3.82 12.32 1.22
C TRP A 115 -2.57 11.52 1.56
N VAL A 116 -2.37 11.29 2.85
CA VAL A 116 -1.27 10.48 3.38
C VAL A 116 -1.83 9.23 4.03
N VAL A 117 -1.37 8.08 3.56
CA VAL A 117 -1.76 6.78 4.07
C VAL A 117 -0.54 6.09 4.68
N ALA A 118 -0.58 5.84 5.97
CA ALA A 118 0.43 5.06 6.68
C ALA A 118 0.12 3.56 6.55
N ILE A 119 1.05 2.81 5.94
CA ILE A 119 0.87 1.39 5.62
C ILE A 119 1.64 0.52 6.61
N GLY A 120 0.91 -0.33 7.29
CA GLY A 120 1.47 -1.28 8.24
C GLY A 120 1.70 -0.72 9.65
N ASP A 121 1.91 -1.62 10.60
CA ASP A 121 2.05 -1.27 12.02
C ASP A 121 3.30 -0.44 12.29
N CYS A 122 4.39 -0.67 11.54
CA CYS A 122 5.60 0.13 11.68
C CYS A 122 5.37 1.61 11.30
N ALA A 123 4.55 1.88 10.29
CA ALA A 123 4.21 3.24 9.88
C ALA A 123 3.30 3.95 10.89
N ARG A 124 2.52 3.20 11.69
CA ARG A 124 1.65 3.75 12.74
C ARG A 124 2.45 4.28 13.92
N ASP A 125 3.32 3.44 14.50
CA ASP A 125 3.94 3.71 15.81
C ASP A 125 5.39 3.25 15.93
N GLY A 126 6.02 2.87 14.82
CA GLY A 126 7.36 2.29 14.79
C GLY A 126 7.36 0.76 14.86
N GLY A 127 6.24 0.11 15.21
CA GLY A 127 6.11 -1.35 15.24
C GLY A 127 7.20 -2.03 16.05
N CYS A 128 7.77 -3.11 15.50
CA CYS A 128 8.86 -3.85 16.16
C CYS A 128 10.19 -3.06 16.25
N PHE A 129 10.30 -1.90 15.59
CA PHE A 129 11.48 -1.04 15.63
C PHE A 129 11.31 0.17 16.58
N ALA A 130 10.16 0.27 17.26
CA ALA A 130 9.90 1.35 18.21
C ALA A 130 10.97 1.41 19.29
N GLY A 131 11.42 2.63 19.62
CA GLY A 131 12.50 2.85 20.61
C GLY A 131 13.92 2.60 20.09
N SER A 132 14.11 2.20 18.83
CA SER A 132 15.44 2.12 18.22
C SER A 132 16.07 3.52 18.11
N TYR A 133 17.39 3.58 18.35
CA TYR A 133 18.14 4.84 18.23
C TYR A 133 18.08 5.49 16.83
N ALA A 134 17.84 4.70 15.80
CA ALA A 134 17.78 5.14 14.41
C ALA A 134 16.37 5.57 13.96
N VAL A 135 15.34 5.28 14.75
CA VAL A 135 13.93 5.52 14.43
C VAL A 135 13.44 6.79 15.14
N VAL A 136 12.64 7.58 14.44
CA VAL A 136 11.92 8.74 15.00
C VAL A 136 10.64 8.24 15.68
N GLY A 137 9.88 7.40 14.96
CA GLY A 137 8.60 6.86 15.39
C GLY A 137 7.73 6.51 14.20
N GLY A 138 6.41 6.68 14.35
CA GLY A 138 5.44 6.54 13.27
C GLY A 138 5.42 7.73 12.32
N VAL A 139 4.71 7.59 11.21
CA VAL A 139 4.59 8.64 10.18
C VAL A 139 3.93 9.90 10.72
N ALA A 140 2.95 9.75 11.62
CA ALA A 140 2.21 10.87 12.22
C ALA A 140 3.09 11.80 13.09
N GLU A 141 4.28 11.36 13.49
CA GLU A 141 5.24 12.19 14.21
C GLU A 141 6.00 13.18 13.30
N VAL A 142 5.90 13.00 12.00
CA VAL A 142 6.66 13.77 11.01
C VAL A 142 5.74 14.55 10.06
N ILE A 143 4.69 13.91 9.54
CA ILE A 143 3.71 14.51 8.63
C ILE A 143 2.28 14.12 9.03
N PRO A 144 1.26 14.94 8.69
CA PRO A 144 -0.13 14.56 8.92
C PRO A 144 -0.49 13.28 8.18
N VAL A 145 -1.26 12.39 8.84
CA VAL A 145 -1.74 11.13 8.29
C VAL A 145 -3.26 11.15 8.24
N ASP A 146 -3.84 10.88 7.07
CA ASP A 146 -5.29 10.84 6.85
C ASP A 146 -5.86 9.46 7.12
N LEU A 147 -5.10 8.41 6.84
CA LEU A 147 -5.52 7.02 7.06
C LEU A 147 -4.35 6.15 7.49
N HIS A 148 -4.63 5.21 8.38
CA HIS A 148 -3.73 4.12 8.72
C HIS A 148 -4.32 2.77 8.28
N ILE A 149 -3.55 1.96 7.56
CA ILE A 149 -3.90 0.59 7.17
C ILE A 149 -3.05 -0.37 8.01
N PRO A 150 -3.65 -1.08 8.99
CA PRO A 150 -2.91 -1.95 9.90
C PRO A 150 -2.46 -3.24 9.21
N GLY A 151 -1.41 -3.86 9.76
CA GLY A 151 -0.88 -5.14 9.32
C GLY A 151 0.65 -5.17 9.33
N CYS A 152 1.23 -6.37 9.27
CA CYS A 152 2.69 -6.54 9.25
C CYS A 152 3.09 -7.71 8.33
N PRO A 153 3.01 -7.51 6.99
CA PRO A 153 2.39 -6.43 6.23
C PRO A 153 0.85 -6.56 6.11
N PRO A 154 0.12 -5.49 5.75
CA PRO A 154 -1.25 -5.61 5.28
C PRO A 154 -1.28 -6.24 3.88
N THR A 155 -2.33 -6.98 3.59
CA THR A 155 -2.53 -7.60 2.27
C THR A 155 -2.89 -6.54 1.20
N PRO A 156 -2.64 -6.80 -0.09
CA PRO A 156 -3.05 -5.91 -1.17
C PRO A 156 -4.57 -5.60 -1.15
N THR A 157 -5.39 -6.58 -0.79
CA THR A 157 -6.85 -6.39 -0.68
C THR A 157 -7.22 -5.43 0.45
N GLU A 158 -6.53 -5.49 1.60
CA GLU A 158 -6.74 -4.55 2.71
C GLU A 158 -6.31 -3.14 2.32
N MET A 159 -5.22 -3.00 1.58
CA MET A 159 -4.78 -1.71 1.04
C MET A 159 -5.82 -1.09 0.09
N LEU A 160 -6.39 -1.88 -0.83
CA LEU A 160 -7.45 -1.41 -1.73
C LEU A 160 -8.72 -1.00 -0.98
N LYS A 161 -9.12 -1.75 0.04
CA LYS A 161 -10.26 -1.41 0.91
C LYS A 161 -10.01 -0.11 1.69
N GLY A 162 -8.80 0.05 2.22
CA GLY A 162 -8.40 1.28 2.91
C GLY A 162 -8.44 2.50 2.00
N LEU A 163 -7.88 2.39 0.79
CA LEU A 163 -7.93 3.46 -0.20
C LEU A 163 -9.37 3.79 -0.62
N LEU A 164 -10.24 2.78 -0.78
CA LEU A 164 -11.66 3.01 -1.08
C LEU A 164 -12.33 3.82 0.04
N ALA A 165 -12.16 3.40 1.30
CA ALA A 165 -12.72 4.10 2.44
C ALA A 165 -12.24 5.56 2.53
N LEU A 166 -10.94 5.80 2.28
CA LEU A 166 -10.37 7.15 2.23
C LEU A 166 -11.04 8.01 1.16
N MET A 167 -11.20 7.48 -0.05
CA MET A 167 -11.79 8.23 -1.16
C MET A 167 -13.29 8.51 -0.94
N GLU A 168 -14.03 7.58 -0.33
CA GLU A 168 -15.44 7.77 0.02
C GLU A 168 -15.63 8.82 1.11
N GLN A 169 -14.80 8.81 2.16
CA GLN A 169 -14.82 9.85 3.20
C GLN A 169 -14.49 11.21 2.61
N ALA A 170 -13.49 11.27 1.77
CA ALA A 170 -13.10 12.51 1.10
C ALA A 170 -14.22 13.04 0.17
N ASP A 171 -15.02 12.17 -0.45
CA ASP A 171 -16.17 12.55 -1.29
C ASP A 171 -17.31 13.12 -0.44
N ALA A 172 -17.53 12.62 0.78
CA ALA A 172 -18.57 13.07 1.69
C ALA A 172 -18.32 14.47 2.30
N VAL A 173 -17.06 14.92 2.34
CA VAL A 173 -16.66 16.22 2.94
C VAL A 173 -16.52 17.33 1.89
N ALA A 174 -16.67 17.01 0.59
CA ALA A 174 -16.65 18.03 -0.45
C ALA A 174 -17.94 18.87 -0.40
N PRO A 175 -17.85 20.21 -0.36
CA PRO A 175 -19.02 21.12 -0.36
C PRO A 175 -19.79 21.08 -1.68
#